data_390aea2314e81090de56a1c2209c9cf9
#
_entry.id   390aea2314e81090de56a1c2209c9cf9
#
_cell.length_a   1.000
_cell.length_b   1.000
_cell.length_c   1.000
_cell.angle_alpha   90.00
_cell.angle_beta   90.00
_cell.angle_gamma   90.00
#
_symmetry.space_group_name_H-M   'P 1'
#
loop_
_entity.id
_entity.type
_entity.pdbx_description
1 polymer ?
#
loop_
_entity_poly.entity_id
_entity_poly.type
_entity_poly.pdbx_seq_one_letter_code
_entity_poly.pdbx_strand_id
1 'polypeptide(L)'
;AGLDPASTGYQAAFLWGYDQTSNKLYMIDMENSLGGGIPQALSIMKNWFVKYNLAHWVIEENGFQRAIRQDQSIREFAGKHGIFLEGTQTYSNKHDPIFGVTAMRPLFADKLISLPYLGFEAQEKVNLYKSQLVYFSSAQNKSRTVGQKSDLVMASWFPMKTIRRLQKERLATMGLEYEPSFGGYEGSSIDIDSWR
;
A
#
# COMPACT_ATOMS: atom_id res chain seq x y z
N ALA A 1 -0.11 7.88 -0.35
CA ALA A 1 -1.01 6.76 -0.66
C ALA A 1 -0.47 5.90 -1.79
N GLY A 2 -0.93 4.66 -1.89
CA GLY A 2 -0.73 3.79 -3.05
C GLY A 2 -2.01 3.64 -3.85
N LEU A 3 -1.87 3.48 -5.16
CA LEU A 3 -2.96 3.21 -6.09
C LEU A 3 -2.58 2.04 -6.99
N ASP A 4 -3.37 0.98 -6.95
CA ASP A 4 -3.36 -0.15 -7.89
C ASP A 4 -4.57 0.00 -8.82
N PRO A 5 -4.40 0.61 -9.99
CA PRO A 5 -5.52 0.94 -10.85
C PRO A 5 -5.88 -0.22 -11.76
N ALA A 6 -7.17 -0.38 -12.03
CA ALA A 6 -7.66 -1.36 -12.99
C ALA A 6 -8.76 -0.78 -13.90
N SER A 7 -8.76 -1.22 -15.16
CA SER A 7 -9.80 -0.88 -16.13
C SER A 7 -11.02 -1.81 -16.05
N THR A 8 -10.79 -3.08 -15.79
CA THR A 8 -11.81 -4.14 -15.79
C THR A 8 -11.83 -4.99 -14.51
N GLY A 9 -10.76 -4.90 -13.70
CA GLY A 9 -10.63 -5.61 -12.43
C GLY A 9 -11.00 -4.73 -11.25
N TYR A 10 -10.50 -5.08 -10.08
CA TYR A 10 -10.64 -4.25 -8.90
C TYR A 10 -9.54 -3.21 -8.87
N GLN A 11 -9.95 -1.95 -8.70
CA GLN A 11 -9.08 -0.85 -8.42
C GLN A 11 -8.96 -0.69 -6.90
N ALA A 12 -7.75 -0.58 -6.42
CA ALA A 12 -7.49 -0.41 -4.99
C ALA A 12 -6.65 0.85 -4.72
N ALA A 13 -7.01 1.55 -3.66
CA ALA A 13 -6.20 2.63 -3.09
C ALA A 13 -5.99 2.37 -1.60
N PHE A 14 -4.81 2.72 -1.09
CA PHE A 14 -4.47 2.51 0.31
C PHE A 14 -3.69 3.70 0.87
N LEU A 15 -4.14 4.23 2.02
CA LEU A 15 -3.53 5.39 2.67
C LEU A 15 -2.89 4.99 4.00
N TRP A 16 -1.57 5.16 4.08
CA TRP A 16 -0.81 5.07 5.32
C TRP A 16 -0.58 6.45 5.94
N GLY A 17 -0.78 6.55 7.24
CA GLY A 17 -0.16 7.56 8.08
C GLY A 17 1.17 7.02 8.60
N TYR A 18 2.24 7.82 8.52
CA TYR A 18 3.54 7.47 9.06
C TYR A 18 3.93 8.45 10.16
N ASP A 19 4.04 7.96 11.39
CA ASP A 19 4.58 8.71 12.50
C ASP A 19 6.08 8.52 12.56
N GLN A 20 6.81 9.56 12.18
CA GLN A 20 8.26 9.55 12.20
C GLN A 20 8.86 9.43 13.61
N THR A 21 8.14 9.86 14.64
CA THR A 21 8.64 9.84 16.01
C THR A 21 8.67 8.42 16.58
N SER A 22 7.55 7.70 16.47
CA SER A 22 7.41 6.33 16.97
C SER A 22 7.77 5.28 15.92
N ASN A 23 8.09 5.68 14.69
CA ASN A 23 8.32 4.79 13.54
C ASN A 23 7.12 3.86 13.25
N LYS A 24 5.91 4.29 13.58
CA LYS A 24 4.69 3.51 13.37
C LYS A 24 3.94 3.91 12.13
N LEU A 25 3.26 2.93 11.57
CA LEU A 25 2.36 3.06 10.43
C LEU A 25 0.91 2.88 10.91
N TYR A 26 0.05 3.73 10.41
CA TYR A 26 -1.38 3.67 10.69
C TYR A 26 -2.13 3.55 9.37
N MET A 27 -2.99 2.54 9.26
CA MET A 27 -3.95 2.51 8.17
C MET A 27 -4.98 3.62 8.40
N ILE A 28 -5.01 4.60 7.49
CA ILE A 28 -5.93 5.74 7.58
C ILE A 28 -7.20 5.47 6.79
N ASP A 29 -7.06 5.01 5.54
CA ASP A 29 -8.21 4.68 4.69
C ASP A 29 -7.81 3.71 3.59
N MET A 30 -8.81 3.07 2.99
CA MET A 30 -8.65 2.27 1.79
C MET A 30 -9.92 2.27 0.95
N GLU A 31 -9.74 2.08 -0.36
CA GLU A 31 -10.80 1.87 -1.33
C GLU A 31 -10.50 0.60 -2.12
N ASN A 32 -11.55 -0.20 -2.37
CA ASN A 32 -11.46 -1.39 -3.21
C ASN A 32 -12.76 -1.56 -3.99
N SER A 33 -12.76 -1.18 -5.24
CA SER A 33 -13.95 -1.11 -6.05
C SER A 33 -13.76 -1.72 -7.44
N LEU A 34 -14.83 -2.30 -7.98
CA LEU A 34 -14.81 -2.94 -9.29
C LEU A 34 -14.85 -1.90 -10.41
N GLY A 35 -13.89 -1.99 -11.33
CA GLY A 35 -13.86 -1.19 -12.55
C GLY A 35 -13.57 0.30 -12.31
N GLY A 36 -14.03 1.12 -13.26
CA GLY A 36 -14.00 2.58 -13.15
C GLY A 36 -12.80 3.28 -13.78
N GLY A 37 -11.67 2.61 -13.93
CA GLY A 37 -10.51 3.16 -14.63
C GLY A 37 -10.08 4.55 -14.18
N ILE A 38 -9.73 5.40 -15.14
CA ILE A 38 -9.25 6.77 -14.92
C ILE A 38 -10.25 7.66 -14.17
N PRO A 39 -11.56 7.70 -14.52
CA PRO A 39 -12.52 8.55 -13.80
C PRO A 39 -12.62 8.23 -12.32
N GLN A 40 -12.60 6.95 -11.98
CA GLN A 40 -12.65 6.51 -10.58
C GLN A 40 -11.35 6.82 -9.83
N ALA A 41 -10.20 6.58 -10.46
CA ALA A 41 -8.90 6.95 -9.88
C ALA A 41 -8.88 8.45 -9.53
N LEU A 42 -9.30 9.30 -10.46
CA LEU A 42 -9.40 10.75 -10.24
C LEU A 42 -10.39 11.10 -9.12
N SER A 43 -11.53 10.40 -9.06
CA SER A 43 -12.51 10.62 -7.98
C SER A 43 -11.94 10.29 -6.61
N ILE A 44 -11.25 9.15 -6.46
CA ILE A 44 -10.57 8.77 -5.22
C ILE A 44 -9.51 9.81 -4.84
N MET A 45 -8.68 10.24 -5.81
CA MET A 45 -7.64 11.24 -5.57
C MET A 45 -8.22 12.57 -5.09
N LYS A 46 -9.32 13.05 -5.72
CA LYS A 46 -10.03 14.27 -5.33
C LYS A 46 -10.60 14.16 -3.91
N ASN A 47 -11.30 13.05 -3.63
CA ASN A 47 -11.90 12.81 -2.32
C ASN A 47 -10.85 12.78 -1.21
N TRP A 48 -9.74 12.07 -1.44
CA TRP A 48 -8.68 11.97 -0.43
C TRP A 48 -7.86 13.25 -0.31
N PHE A 49 -7.73 14.02 -1.38
CA PHE A 49 -7.15 15.37 -1.28
C PHE A 49 -7.98 16.26 -0.37
N VAL A 50 -9.31 16.30 -0.56
CA VAL A 50 -10.21 17.11 0.27
C VAL A 50 -10.21 16.63 1.72
N LYS A 51 -10.27 15.30 1.94
CA LYS A 51 -10.42 14.70 3.27
C LYS A 51 -9.12 14.72 4.09
N TYR A 52 -7.97 14.51 3.43
CA TYR A 52 -6.71 14.25 4.10
C TYR A 52 -5.59 15.23 3.71
N ASN A 53 -5.87 16.16 2.82
CA ASN A 53 -4.84 17.04 2.21
C ASN A 53 -3.65 16.24 1.63
N LEU A 54 -3.97 15.13 0.97
CA LEU A 54 -2.97 14.16 0.51
C LEU A 54 -2.23 14.69 -0.72
N ALA A 55 -0.91 14.83 -0.59
CA ALA A 55 -0.06 15.41 -1.63
C ALA A 55 0.88 14.41 -2.33
N HIS A 56 0.84 13.11 -1.98
CA HIS A 56 1.74 12.12 -2.58
C HIS A 56 1.03 10.81 -2.90
N TRP A 57 1.10 10.40 -4.16
CA TRP A 57 0.56 9.14 -4.64
C TRP A 57 1.63 8.30 -5.30
N VAL A 58 1.71 7.03 -4.94
CA VAL A 58 2.53 6.02 -5.62
C VAL A 58 1.59 5.14 -6.45
N ILE A 59 1.74 5.19 -7.75
CA ILE A 59 0.82 4.57 -8.71
C ILE A 59 1.56 3.44 -9.43
N GLU A 60 0.95 2.27 -9.54
CA GLU A 60 1.51 1.20 -10.38
C GLU A 60 1.60 1.64 -11.84
N GLU A 61 2.70 1.27 -12.52
CA GLU A 61 2.96 1.65 -13.91
C GLU A 61 3.11 0.44 -14.86
N ASN A 62 2.48 -0.67 -14.57
CA ASN A 62 2.49 -1.82 -15.46
C ASN A 62 1.36 -1.73 -16.51
N GLY A 63 1.73 -1.74 -17.80
CA GLY A 63 0.75 -1.77 -18.87
C GLY A 63 -0.22 -0.58 -18.86
N PHE A 64 -1.53 -0.85 -18.73
CA PHE A 64 -2.59 0.17 -18.71
C PHE A 64 -2.43 1.20 -17.59
N GLN A 65 -1.87 0.81 -16.46
CA GLN A 65 -1.72 1.68 -15.29
C GLN A 65 -0.82 2.89 -15.56
N ARG A 66 0.13 2.78 -16.52
CA ARG A 66 0.90 3.92 -17.00
C ARG A 66 0.02 5.02 -17.58
N ALA A 67 -1.09 4.66 -18.22
CA ALA A 67 -2.04 5.62 -18.81
C ALA A 67 -2.68 6.51 -17.75
N ILE A 68 -2.89 6.00 -16.53
CA ILE A 68 -3.47 6.79 -15.41
C ILE A 68 -2.56 7.95 -15.02
N ARG A 69 -1.27 7.71 -14.80
CA ARG A 69 -0.34 8.79 -14.45
C ARG A 69 -0.11 9.77 -15.60
N GLN A 70 -0.32 9.33 -16.85
CA GLN A 70 -0.17 10.16 -18.04
C GLN A 70 -1.46 10.88 -18.43
N ASP A 71 -2.59 10.51 -17.83
CA ASP A 71 -3.89 11.11 -18.13
C ASP A 71 -3.90 12.61 -17.84
N GLN A 72 -4.44 13.37 -18.79
CA GLN A 72 -4.43 14.83 -18.71
C GLN A 72 -5.20 15.34 -17.50
N SER A 73 -6.38 14.78 -17.21
CA SER A 73 -7.23 15.23 -16.11
C SER A 73 -6.60 14.98 -14.74
N ILE A 74 -5.90 13.85 -14.59
CA ILE A 74 -5.13 13.53 -13.37
C ILE A 74 -3.93 14.46 -13.22
N ARG A 75 -3.19 14.71 -14.31
CA ARG A 75 -2.03 15.61 -14.30
C ARG A 75 -2.42 17.06 -14.01
N GLU A 76 -3.50 17.54 -14.62
CA GLU A 76 -4.02 18.89 -14.37
C GLU A 76 -4.48 19.03 -12.91
N PHE A 77 -5.20 18.05 -12.38
CA PHE A 77 -5.59 18.05 -10.97
C PHE A 77 -4.37 18.02 -10.05
N ALA A 78 -3.41 17.14 -10.31
CA ALA A 78 -2.20 17.02 -9.52
C ALA A 78 -1.36 18.31 -9.58
N GLY A 79 -1.16 18.88 -10.76
CA GLY A 79 -0.41 20.13 -10.93
C GLY A 79 -1.07 21.33 -10.24
N LYS A 80 -2.41 21.44 -10.34
CA LYS A 80 -3.17 22.50 -9.68
C LYS A 80 -3.04 22.48 -8.16
N HIS A 81 -2.92 21.28 -7.58
CA HIS A 81 -2.95 21.09 -6.13
C HIS A 81 -1.58 20.71 -5.53
N GLY A 82 -0.50 20.76 -6.33
CA GLY A 82 0.84 20.42 -5.86
C GLY A 82 1.00 18.95 -5.45
N ILE A 83 0.22 18.05 -6.07
CA ILE A 83 0.24 16.61 -5.77
C ILE A 83 1.38 15.96 -6.56
N PHE A 84 2.24 15.24 -5.86
CA PHE A 84 3.32 14.47 -6.46
C PHE A 84 2.82 13.06 -6.86
N LEU A 85 3.00 12.69 -8.12
CA LEU A 85 2.64 11.40 -8.69
C LEU A 85 3.91 10.59 -8.95
N GLU A 86 4.20 9.62 -8.10
CA GLU A 86 5.32 8.68 -8.24
C GLU A 86 4.85 7.41 -8.94
N GLY A 87 5.57 6.99 -9.99
CA GLY A 87 5.32 5.72 -10.66
C GLY A 87 6.10 4.58 -10.02
N THR A 88 5.50 3.41 -9.90
CA THR A 88 6.17 2.18 -9.44
C THR A 88 5.88 1.02 -10.37
N GLN A 89 6.94 0.30 -10.76
CA GLN A 89 6.81 -0.91 -11.57
C GLN A 89 6.82 -2.14 -10.67
N THR A 90 5.91 -3.07 -10.96
CA THR A 90 5.78 -4.33 -10.25
C THR A 90 6.00 -5.51 -11.20
N TYR A 91 7.05 -6.27 -10.93
CA TYR A 91 7.36 -7.52 -11.62
C TYR A 91 7.57 -8.62 -10.57
N SER A 92 8.63 -9.40 -10.69
CA SER A 92 9.08 -10.35 -9.67
C SER A 92 9.44 -9.70 -8.32
N ASN A 93 9.73 -8.39 -8.32
CA ASN A 93 10.11 -7.63 -7.13
C ASN A 93 9.06 -7.64 -6.01
N LYS A 94 7.78 -7.87 -6.32
CA LYS A 94 6.73 -8.04 -5.30
C LYS A 94 6.92 -9.27 -4.41
N HIS A 95 7.68 -10.25 -4.88
CA HIS A 95 8.02 -11.48 -4.15
C HIS A 95 9.41 -11.44 -3.52
N ASP A 96 10.14 -10.33 -3.70
CA ASP A 96 11.43 -10.14 -3.07
C ASP A 96 11.30 -10.16 -1.54
N PRO A 97 12.09 -10.98 -0.81
CA PRO A 97 11.97 -11.10 0.63
C PRO A 97 12.36 -9.82 1.38
N ILE A 98 13.17 -8.98 0.75
CA ILE A 98 13.73 -7.76 1.36
C ILE A 98 12.89 -6.53 1.03
N PHE A 99 12.43 -6.42 -0.21
CA PHE A 99 11.76 -5.23 -0.73
C PHE A 99 10.32 -5.49 -1.17
N GLY A 100 9.92 -6.74 -1.28
CA GLY A 100 8.59 -7.15 -1.73
C GLY A 100 7.52 -7.00 -0.64
N VAL A 101 6.35 -7.52 -0.93
CA VAL A 101 5.20 -7.50 -0.01
C VAL A 101 5.51 -8.22 1.31
N THR A 102 6.26 -9.33 1.25
CA THR A 102 6.63 -10.10 2.44
C THR A 102 7.51 -9.35 3.41
N ALA A 103 8.26 -8.35 2.94
CA ALA A 103 9.05 -7.47 3.81
C ALA A 103 8.20 -6.55 4.71
N MET A 104 6.87 -6.58 4.59
CA MET A 104 5.97 -5.94 5.55
C MET A 104 5.72 -6.82 6.80
N ARG A 105 6.02 -8.13 6.75
CA ARG A 105 5.77 -9.06 7.87
C ARG A 105 6.42 -8.62 9.18
N PRO A 106 7.72 -8.26 9.24
CA PRO A 106 8.32 -7.78 10.47
C PRO A 106 7.59 -6.58 11.07
N LEU A 107 7.11 -5.65 10.23
CA LEU A 107 6.37 -4.48 10.70
C LEU A 107 5.09 -4.85 11.42
N PHE A 108 4.42 -5.92 10.98
CA PHE A 108 3.26 -6.46 11.68
C PHE A 108 3.67 -7.21 12.96
N ALA A 109 4.67 -8.07 12.91
CA ALA A 109 5.14 -8.84 14.06
C ALA A 109 5.62 -7.93 15.20
N ASP A 110 6.32 -6.86 14.86
CA ASP A 110 6.86 -5.87 15.81
C ASP A 110 5.81 -4.83 16.25
N LYS A 111 4.54 -5.00 15.83
CA LYS A 111 3.42 -4.07 16.15
C LYS A 111 3.69 -2.62 15.73
N LEU A 112 4.45 -2.45 14.66
CA LEU A 112 4.72 -1.15 14.04
C LEU A 112 3.61 -0.73 13.07
N ILE A 113 2.69 -1.63 12.73
CA ILE A 113 1.48 -1.34 11.95
C ILE A 113 0.27 -1.39 12.85
N SER A 114 -0.52 -0.32 12.83
CA SER A 114 -1.80 -0.22 13.52
C SER A 114 -2.94 -0.17 12.49
N LEU A 115 -3.94 -1.02 12.71
CA LEU A 115 -5.15 -1.06 11.88
C LEU A 115 -6.33 -0.54 12.72
N PRO A 116 -7.20 0.35 12.18
CA PRO A 116 -8.36 0.86 12.91
C PRO A 116 -9.38 -0.29 13.09
N TYR A 117 -9.95 -0.40 14.30
CA TYR A 117 -10.92 -1.46 14.60
C TYR A 117 -12.17 -0.95 15.29
N LEU A 118 -12.33 0.37 15.40
CA LEU A 118 -13.51 1.00 16.00
C LEU A 118 -14.56 1.30 14.93
N GLY A 119 -15.77 0.78 15.13
CA GLY A 119 -16.88 0.94 14.20
C GLY A 119 -16.95 -0.12 13.11
N PHE A 120 -18.17 -0.38 12.65
CA PHE A 120 -18.45 -1.46 11.68
C PHE A 120 -17.71 -1.27 10.35
N GLU A 121 -17.73 -0.07 9.78
CA GLU A 121 -17.05 0.24 8.52
C GLU A 121 -15.53 -0.02 8.59
N ALA A 122 -14.89 0.41 9.69
CA ALA A 122 -13.46 0.17 9.88
C ALA A 122 -13.15 -1.32 9.99
N GLN A 123 -13.99 -2.06 10.71
CA GLN A 123 -13.83 -3.52 10.85
C GLN A 123 -13.98 -4.24 9.51
N GLU A 124 -14.97 -3.87 8.68
CA GLU A 124 -15.13 -4.46 7.35
C GLU A 124 -13.90 -4.20 6.46
N LYS A 125 -13.44 -2.94 6.42
CA LYS A 125 -12.22 -2.57 5.68
C LYS A 125 -11.01 -3.38 6.16
N VAL A 126 -10.78 -3.43 7.47
CA VAL A 126 -9.65 -4.19 8.03
C VAL A 126 -9.76 -5.68 7.74
N ASN A 127 -10.95 -6.27 7.88
CA ASN A 127 -11.17 -7.70 7.60
C ASN A 127 -10.93 -8.02 6.12
N LEU A 128 -11.36 -7.17 5.21
CA LEU A 128 -11.08 -7.31 3.78
C LEU A 128 -9.56 -7.24 3.51
N TYR A 129 -8.86 -6.28 4.07
CA TYR A 129 -7.41 -6.16 3.92
C TYR A 129 -6.67 -7.38 4.51
N LYS A 130 -7.02 -7.81 5.72
CA LYS A 130 -6.47 -9.01 6.35
C LYS A 130 -6.67 -10.25 5.48
N SER A 131 -7.86 -10.45 4.93
CA SER A 131 -8.15 -11.59 4.06
C SER A 131 -7.23 -11.62 2.84
N GLN A 132 -6.99 -10.47 2.20
CA GLN A 132 -6.06 -10.36 1.07
C GLN A 132 -4.59 -10.58 1.47
N LEU A 133 -4.17 -10.12 2.66
CA LEU A 133 -2.81 -10.35 3.18
C LEU A 133 -2.54 -11.84 3.44
N VAL A 134 -3.44 -12.53 4.14
CA VAL A 134 -3.34 -13.99 4.38
C VAL A 134 -3.25 -14.72 3.06
N TYR A 135 -4.07 -14.34 2.13
CA TYR A 135 -4.15 -14.92 0.82
C TYR A 135 -2.85 -14.75 0.02
N PHE A 136 -2.32 -13.54 0.01
CA PHE A 136 -1.05 -13.23 -0.67
C PHE A 136 0.10 -14.09 -0.10
N SER A 137 0.13 -14.30 1.20
CA SER A 137 1.17 -15.11 1.86
C SER A 137 1.08 -16.60 1.50
N SER A 138 -0.13 -17.14 1.35
CA SER A 138 -0.35 -18.54 0.99
C SER A 138 -0.14 -18.84 -0.50
N ALA A 139 -0.35 -17.85 -1.37
CA ALA A 139 -0.18 -17.98 -2.82
C ALA A 139 1.29 -18.11 -3.27
N GLN A 140 2.26 -17.84 -2.40
CA GLN A 140 3.67 -18.12 -2.69
C GLN A 140 3.96 -19.62 -2.88
N ASN A 141 3.09 -20.48 -2.38
CA ASN A 141 3.30 -21.94 -2.38
C ASN A 141 2.39 -22.73 -3.32
N LYS A 142 1.41 -22.13 -4.02
CA LYS A 142 0.50 -22.89 -4.91
C LYS A 142 -0.09 -22.01 -6.02
N SER A 143 -0.38 -22.67 -7.15
CA SER A 143 -1.17 -22.20 -8.28
C SER A 143 -2.31 -21.25 -7.85
N ARG A 144 -2.30 -20.03 -8.45
CA ARG A 144 -3.38 -19.05 -8.28
C ARG A 144 -4.71 -19.69 -8.60
N THR A 145 -5.55 -19.87 -7.60
CA THR A 145 -6.95 -20.20 -7.83
C THR A 145 -7.62 -18.96 -8.45
N VAL A 146 -8.33 -19.16 -9.55
CA VAL A 146 -9.03 -18.10 -10.26
C VAL A 146 -9.95 -17.32 -9.31
N GLY A 147 -9.82 -16.00 -9.26
CA GLY A 147 -10.73 -15.13 -8.49
C GLY A 147 -10.18 -14.52 -7.21
N GLN A 148 -8.92 -14.77 -6.89
CA GLN A 148 -8.35 -14.27 -5.64
C GLN A 148 -7.62 -12.95 -5.83
N LYS A 149 -7.98 -11.97 -5.01
CA LYS A 149 -7.58 -10.59 -5.15
C LYS A 149 -6.42 -10.27 -4.22
N SER A 150 -5.49 -9.44 -4.69
CA SER A 150 -4.40 -8.92 -3.89
C SER A 150 -4.22 -7.42 -4.09
N ASP A 151 -5.24 -6.78 -4.67
CA ASP A 151 -5.15 -5.39 -5.12
C ASP A 151 -4.90 -4.43 -3.95
N LEU A 152 -5.57 -4.63 -2.80
CA LEU A 152 -5.31 -3.85 -1.58
C LEU A 152 -3.91 -4.08 -1.02
N VAL A 153 -3.41 -5.32 -1.08
CA VAL A 153 -2.06 -5.64 -0.63
C VAL A 153 -1.04 -4.93 -1.50
N MET A 154 -1.26 -4.91 -2.82
CA MET A 154 -0.40 -4.18 -3.75
C MET A 154 -0.46 -2.68 -3.50
N ALA A 155 -1.66 -2.10 -3.41
CA ALA A 155 -1.83 -0.68 -3.11
C ALA A 155 -1.21 -0.27 -1.76
N SER A 156 -1.26 -1.14 -0.74
CA SER A 156 -0.62 -0.90 0.56
C SER A 156 0.91 -0.98 0.50
N TRP A 157 1.46 -1.82 -0.37
CA TRP A 157 2.88 -2.02 -0.51
C TRP A 157 3.59 -0.90 -1.30
N PHE A 158 2.94 -0.30 -2.30
CA PHE A 158 3.57 0.72 -3.15
C PHE A 158 4.19 1.89 -2.35
N PRO A 159 3.53 2.48 -1.34
CA PRO A 159 4.11 3.55 -0.56
C PRO A 159 5.27 3.12 0.36
N MET A 160 5.49 1.82 0.57
CA MET A 160 6.53 1.34 1.47
C MET A 160 7.94 1.75 1.02
N LYS A 161 8.16 1.88 -0.28
CA LYS A 161 9.45 2.40 -0.80
C LYS A 161 9.70 3.83 -0.32
N THR A 162 8.69 4.68 -0.40
CA THR A 162 8.77 6.07 0.07
C THR A 162 8.94 6.13 1.58
N ILE A 163 8.20 5.32 2.33
CA ILE A 163 8.30 5.26 3.80
C ILE A 163 9.70 4.83 4.21
N ARG A 164 10.28 3.80 3.59
CA ARG A 164 11.65 3.36 3.85
C ARG A 164 12.69 4.44 3.54
N ARG A 165 12.50 5.19 2.46
CA ARG A 165 13.36 6.35 2.16
C ARG A 165 13.30 7.38 3.28
N LEU A 166 12.12 7.76 3.74
CA LEU A 166 11.93 8.68 4.86
C LEU A 166 12.56 8.16 6.15
N GLN A 167 12.44 6.85 6.42
CA GLN A 167 13.11 6.22 7.58
C GLN A 167 14.62 6.33 7.46
N LYS A 168 15.19 6.03 6.30
CA LYS A 168 16.63 6.11 6.05
C LYS A 168 17.14 7.55 6.19
N GLU A 169 16.44 8.53 5.61
CA GLU A 169 16.78 9.96 5.70
C GLU A 169 16.77 10.44 7.15
N ARG A 170 15.79 10.00 7.95
CA ARG A 170 15.73 10.30 9.37
C ARG A 170 16.92 9.73 10.15
N LEU A 171 17.23 8.45 9.96
CA LEU A 171 18.35 7.81 10.66
C LEU A 171 19.68 8.48 10.30
N ALA A 172 19.86 8.84 9.02
CA ALA A 172 21.04 9.57 8.59
C ALA A 172 21.15 10.95 9.27
N THR A 173 20.04 11.66 9.47
CA THR A 173 20.02 12.94 10.21
C THR A 173 20.36 12.76 11.69
N MET A 174 20.12 11.58 12.25
CA MET A 174 20.47 11.24 13.63
C MET A 174 21.90 10.65 13.77
N GLY A 175 22.65 10.54 12.66
CA GLY A 175 23.97 9.91 12.64
C GLY A 175 23.92 8.39 12.84
N LEU A 176 22.77 7.76 12.59
CA LEU A 176 22.56 6.33 12.70
C LEU A 176 22.52 5.68 11.32
N GLU A 177 23.14 4.51 11.17
CA GLU A 177 23.01 3.71 9.96
C GLU A 177 21.65 3.00 9.92
N TYR A 178 21.05 2.95 8.74
CA TYR A 178 19.86 2.17 8.50
C TYR A 178 20.23 0.71 8.25
N GLU A 179 20.15 -0.11 9.28
CA GLU A 179 20.13 -1.56 9.08
C GLU A 179 18.68 -2.00 8.86
N PRO A 180 18.33 -2.54 7.68
CA PRO A 180 17.03 -3.16 7.53
C PRO A 180 16.97 -4.32 8.54
N SER A 181 16.04 -4.26 9.49
CA SER A 181 15.84 -5.32 10.47
C SER A 181 15.30 -6.57 9.76
N PHE A 182 16.22 -7.40 9.29
CA PHE A 182 15.93 -8.72 8.76
C PHE A 182 16.11 -9.75 9.87
N GLY A 183 15.12 -9.85 10.72
CA GLY A 183 14.92 -11.09 11.47
C GLY A 183 14.61 -12.18 10.44
N GLY A 184 15.49 -13.15 10.29
CA GLY A 184 15.23 -14.33 9.48
C GLY A 184 14.09 -15.13 10.10
N TYR A 185 12.86 -14.80 9.70
CA TYR A 185 11.70 -15.63 9.99
C TYR A 185 11.55 -16.65 8.87
N GLU A 186 12.23 -17.77 9.02
CA GLU A 186 11.90 -18.95 8.25
C GLU A 186 10.53 -19.48 8.71
N GLY A 187 9.55 -19.41 7.82
CA GLY A 187 8.49 -20.40 7.74
C GLY A 187 7.26 -20.29 8.63
N SER A 188 6.92 -19.17 9.27
CA SER A 188 5.65 -19.06 9.97
C SER A 188 4.59 -18.27 9.19
N SER A 189 3.38 -18.82 9.08
CA SER A 189 2.19 -18.09 8.66
C SER A 189 2.01 -16.85 9.54
N ILE A 190 1.51 -15.74 8.94
CA ILE A 190 1.14 -14.57 9.72
C ILE A 190 0.03 -14.99 10.68
N ASP A 191 0.32 -15.06 11.97
CA ASP A 191 -0.69 -15.25 13.00
C ASP A 191 -1.46 -13.94 13.18
N ILE A 192 -2.61 -13.86 12.50
CA ILE A 192 -3.47 -12.67 12.50
C ILE A 192 -4.39 -12.66 13.72
N ASP A 193 -4.57 -13.79 14.41
CA ASP A 193 -5.44 -13.87 15.57
C ASP A 193 -4.83 -13.24 16.83
N SER A 194 -3.51 -13.04 16.84
CA SER A 194 -2.80 -12.33 17.93
C SER A 194 -3.02 -10.80 17.92
N TRP A 195 -3.82 -10.26 17.00
CA TRP A 195 -4.04 -8.82 16.82
C TRP A 195 -5.38 -8.31 17.33
N ARG A 196 -5.98 -9.06 18.25
CA ARG A 196 -7.19 -8.65 18.99
C ARG A 196 -6.84 -7.80 20.19
#